data_eae4a5419fca54acea1b50c85898c0c5
#
_entry.id   eae4a5419fca54acea1b50c85898c0c5
#
_cell.length_a   1.000
_cell.length_b   1.000
_cell.length_c   1.000
_cell.angle_alpha   90.00
_cell.angle_beta   90.00
_cell.angle_gamma   90.00
#
_symmetry.space_group_name_H-M   'P 1'
#
loop_
_entity.id
_entity.type
_entity.pdbx_description
1 polymer ?
#
loop_
_entity_poly.entity_id
_entity_poly.type
_entity_poly.pdbx_seq_one_letter_code
_entity_poly.pdbx_strand_id
1 'polypeptide(L)'
;RQEQYAHKTSTPYIKHTFSANMYIIGIAGGTGSGKTTVVRKILEALPPGCVSVIPQDSYYNDNTHLSMEDRRKINFDHPDAFDWKLLTEHIMKLRRGEAIEQPTYSYLVCNRLEETIHVEPCEVIIIEGIMALWKKQLRDLMDLKLFVDADPDERLIRVIQRDTLERGRTAQAVIDRYLKVLKPMHEEFIEPTKRYADLIIPMGGSNKQAIDIMRSYIIHRQRP
;
A
#
# COMPACT_ATOMS: atom_id res chain seq x y z
N ARG A 1 9.74 5.56 4.19
CA ARG A 1 8.41 4.89 4.32
C ARG A 1 8.51 3.38 4.39
N GLN A 2 9.48 2.75 3.72
CA GLN A 2 9.67 1.28 3.81
C GLN A 2 10.14 0.84 5.19
N GLU A 3 10.89 1.67 5.91
CA GLU A 3 11.31 1.40 7.30
C GLU A 3 10.13 1.32 8.30
N GLN A 4 8.97 1.86 7.97
CA GLN A 4 7.79 1.82 8.84
C GLN A 4 7.20 0.42 9.01
N TYR A 5 7.53 -0.52 8.13
CA TYR A 5 7.05 -1.91 8.18
C TYR A 5 8.15 -2.92 8.52
N ALA A 6 9.41 -2.47 8.70
CA ALA A 6 10.51 -3.35 9.08
C ALA A 6 10.39 -3.74 10.57
N HIS A 7 9.66 -4.80 10.85
CA HIS A 7 9.69 -5.44 12.16
C HIS A 7 10.98 -6.27 12.28
N LYS A 8 11.71 -6.01 13.36
CA LYS A 8 12.86 -6.85 13.77
C LYS A 8 12.36 -8.28 14.01
N THR A 9 12.59 -9.15 13.05
CA THR A 9 12.28 -10.58 13.17
C THR A 9 13.48 -11.29 13.75
N SER A 10 13.45 -11.58 15.05
CA SER A 10 14.26 -12.64 15.65
C SER A 10 13.45 -13.33 16.75
N THR A 11 12.47 -14.13 16.32
CA THR A 11 11.80 -15.10 17.18
C THR A 11 11.74 -16.42 16.42
N PRO A 12 12.04 -17.59 17.05
CA PRO A 12 12.08 -18.85 16.34
C PRO A 12 10.71 -19.18 15.75
N TYR A 13 10.69 -19.44 14.46
CA TYR A 13 9.53 -19.82 13.68
C TYR A 13 8.89 -21.10 14.23
N ILE A 14 7.72 -20.98 14.83
CA ILE A 14 6.80 -22.11 14.95
C ILE A 14 6.28 -22.38 13.54
N LYS A 15 6.61 -23.55 12.96
CA LYS A 15 6.03 -24.00 11.69
C LYS A 15 4.51 -24.12 11.87
N HIS A 16 3.80 -23.04 11.60
CA HIS A 16 2.36 -23.14 11.40
C HIS A 16 2.14 -23.93 10.11
N THR A 17 1.43 -25.03 10.18
CA THR A 17 0.86 -25.72 9.01
C THR A 17 -0.02 -24.69 8.30
N PHE A 18 0.45 -24.19 7.14
CA PHE A 18 -0.28 -23.19 6.36
C PHE A 18 -1.69 -23.67 6.10
N SER A 19 -2.65 -23.02 6.70
CA SER A 19 -4.07 -23.20 6.42
C SER A 19 -4.33 -22.80 4.96
N ALA A 20 -5.16 -23.58 4.26
CA ALA A 20 -5.59 -23.33 2.88
C ALA A 20 -6.35 -22.00 2.67
N ASN A 21 -6.44 -21.14 3.67
CA ASN A 21 -7.26 -19.92 3.72
C ASN A 21 -6.44 -18.67 4.05
N MET A 22 -5.41 -18.34 3.23
CA MET A 22 -4.82 -17.01 3.28
C MET A 22 -5.89 -15.95 2.96
N TYR A 23 -5.98 -14.90 3.79
CA TYR A 23 -6.92 -13.80 3.63
C TYR A 23 -6.22 -12.57 3.07
N ILE A 24 -6.67 -12.07 1.92
CA ILE A 24 -6.04 -10.96 1.21
C ILE A 24 -6.92 -9.72 1.30
N ILE A 25 -6.37 -8.64 1.86
CA ILE A 25 -7.05 -7.36 2.03
C ILE A 25 -6.41 -6.32 1.11
N GLY A 26 -7.20 -5.72 0.24
CA GLY A 26 -6.77 -4.55 -0.54
C GLY A 26 -7.16 -3.25 0.16
N ILE A 27 -6.21 -2.32 0.33
CA ILE A 27 -6.47 -1.00 0.92
C ILE A 27 -6.04 0.09 -0.05
N ALA A 28 -7.01 0.71 -0.69
CA ALA A 28 -6.81 1.83 -1.61
C ALA A 28 -7.23 3.17 -1.00
N GLY A 29 -6.96 4.26 -1.72
CA GLY A 29 -7.36 5.62 -1.36
C GLY A 29 -6.33 6.65 -1.79
N GLY A 30 -6.72 7.92 -1.89
CA GLY A 30 -5.86 8.99 -2.39
C GLY A 30 -4.60 9.24 -1.56
N THR A 31 -3.61 9.85 -2.20
CA THR A 31 -2.44 10.38 -1.47
C THR A 31 -2.92 11.32 -0.35
N GLY A 32 -2.39 11.13 0.87
CA GLY A 32 -2.80 11.91 2.04
C GLY A 32 -4.09 11.45 2.71
N SER A 33 -4.79 10.41 2.22
CA SER A 33 -6.02 9.90 2.86
C SER A 33 -5.80 9.21 4.21
N GLY A 34 -4.56 8.82 4.53
CA GLY A 34 -4.23 8.15 5.79
C GLY A 34 -4.24 6.62 5.74
N LYS A 35 -4.18 6.01 4.55
CA LYS A 35 -4.07 4.55 4.37
C LYS A 35 -3.01 3.91 5.24
N THR A 36 -1.77 4.39 5.14
CA THR A 36 -0.63 3.88 5.91
C THR A 36 -0.88 3.96 7.43
N THR A 37 -1.59 5.00 7.90
CA THR A 37 -1.98 5.12 9.31
C THR A 37 -3.02 4.07 9.68
N VAL A 38 -3.99 3.81 8.81
CA VAL A 38 -4.99 2.74 9.00
C VAL A 38 -4.30 1.39 9.09
N VAL A 39 -3.44 1.06 8.13
CA VAL A 39 -2.67 -0.20 8.12
C VAL A 39 -1.85 -0.34 9.40
N ARG A 40 -1.06 0.68 9.77
CA ARG A 40 -0.25 0.66 11.00
C ARG A 40 -1.09 0.38 12.24
N LYS A 41 -2.21 1.07 12.41
CA LYS A 41 -3.11 0.88 13.55
C LYS A 41 -3.77 -0.51 13.57
N ILE A 42 -4.06 -1.09 12.42
CA ILE A 42 -4.52 -2.49 12.33
C ILE A 42 -3.41 -3.42 12.83
N LEU A 43 -2.17 -3.24 12.34
CA LEU A 43 -1.03 -4.09 12.69
C LEU A 43 -0.68 -4.03 14.18
N GLU A 44 -0.72 -2.84 14.81
CA GLU A 44 -0.41 -2.64 16.24
C GLU A 44 -1.25 -3.51 17.18
N ALA A 45 -2.35 -4.03 16.67
CA ALA A 45 -3.32 -4.80 17.45
C ALA A 45 -3.30 -6.30 17.15
N LEU A 46 -2.52 -6.72 16.18
CA LEU A 46 -2.44 -8.12 15.75
C LEU A 46 -1.15 -8.77 16.26
N PRO A 47 -1.15 -10.08 16.50
CA PRO A 47 0.07 -10.78 16.87
C PRO A 47 1.16 -10.60 15.81
N PRO A 48 2.44 -10.46 16.20
CA PRO A 48 3.54 -10.39 15.26
C PRO A 48 3.60 -11.62 14.35
N GLY A 49 3.87 -11.41 13.05
CA GLY A 49 4.02 -12.50 12.08
C GLY A 49 2.74 -13.04 11.47
N CYS A 50 1.56 -12.64 11.96
CA CYS A 50 0.27 -13.08 11.40
C CYS A 50 -0.13 -12.32 10.14
N VAL A 51 0.45 -11.12 9.91
CA VAL A 51 0.10 -10.23 8.80
C VAL A 51 1.34 -9.71 8.12
N SER A 52 1.40 -9.81 6.79
CA SER A 52 2.39 -9.14 5.96
C SER A 52 1.74 -8.02 5.15
N VAL A 53 2.46 -6.91 5.01
CA VAL A 53 2.03 -5.77 4.18
C VAL A 53 2.85 -5.75 2.90
N ILE A 54 2.16 -5.69 1.78
CA ILE A 54 2.73 -5.54 0.45
C ILE A 54 2.41 -4.12 -0.04
N PRO A 55 3.35 -3.17 0.10
CA PRO A 55 3.16 -1.81 -0.41
C PRO A 55 3.18 -1.81 -1.93
N GLN A 56 2.15 -1.27 -2.56
CA GLN A 56 2.12 -1.09 -4.01
C GLN A 56 3.30 -0.25 -4.51
N ASP A 57 3.72 0.74 -3.73
CA ASP A 57 4.83 1.63 -4.07
C ASP A 57 6.17 0.88 -4.26
N SER A 58 6.31 -0.33 -3.70
CA SER A 58 7.47 -1.21 -3.96
C SER A 58 7.51 -1.73 -5.40
N TYR A 59 6.38 -1.71 -6.08
CA TYR A 59 6.19 -2.27 -7.43
C TYR A 59 6.15 -1.21 -8.54
N TYR A 60 6.68 0.00 -8.31
CA TYR A 60 6.97 0.89 -9.45
C TYR A 60 7.89 0.18 -10.44
N ASN A 61 7.76 0.49 -11.72
CA ASN A 61 8.61 -0.09 -12.77
C ASN A 61 10.09 0.15 -12.49
N ASP A 62 10.93 -0.79 -12.93
CA ASP A 62 12.37 -0.58 -12.96
C ASP A 62 12.74 0.34 -14.12
N ASN A 63 13.24 1.51 -13.77
CA ASN A 63 13.65 2.56 -14.69
C ASN A 63 15.17 2.74 -14.70
N THR A 64 15.94 1.69 -14.40
CA THR A 64 17.41 1.72 -14.34
C THR A 64 18.02 2.20 -15.67
N HIS A 65 17.37 1.92 -16.79
CA HIS A 65 17.77 2.34 -18.14
C HIS A 65 17.62 3.85 -18.41
N LEU A 66 16.89 4.58 -17.55
CA LEU A 66 16.67 6.03 -17.70
C LEU A 66 17.68 6.84 -16.86
N SER A 67 17.99 8.04 -17.34
CA SER A 67 18.75 9.02 -16.57
C SER A 67 17.97 9.45 -15.31
N MET A 68 18.69 9.95 -14.29
CA MET A 68 18.06 10.48 -13.08
C MET A 68 17.10 11.65 -13.39
N GLU A 69 17.43 12.47 -14.38
CA GLU A 69 16.58 13.57 -14.81
C GLU A 69 15.27 13.07 -15.41
N ASP A 70 15.30 12.02 -16.24
CA ASP A 70 14.11 11.45 -16.86
C ASP A 70 13.25 10.68 -15.85
N ARG A 71 13.87 9.95 -14.89
CA ARG A 71 13.14 9.32 -13.79
C ARG A 71 12.32 10.33 -12.98
N ARG A 72 12.84 11.54 -12.74
CA ARG A 72 12.15 12.61 -12.03
C ARG A 72 10.93 13.18 -12.78
N LYS A 73 10.87 12.98 -14.10
CA LYS A 73 9.75 13.42 -14.95
C LYS A 73 8.60 12.39 -14.99
N ILE A 74 8.84 11.17 -14.51
CA ILE A 74 7.83 10.10 -14.51
C ILE A 74 6.64 10.50 -13.62
N ASN A 75 5.44 10.28 -14.14
CA ASN A 75 4.21 10.41 -13.34
C ASN A 75 3.96 9.13 -12.54
N PHE A 76 4.47 9.08 -11.31
CA PHE A 76 4.30 7.96 -10.39
C PHE A 76 2.87 7.80 -9.84
N ASP A 77 1.97 8.70 -10.17
CA ASP A 77 0.55 8.63 -9.81
C ASP A 77 -0.32 8.11 -10.99
N HIS A 78 0.31 7.68 -12.11
CA HIS A 78 -0.35 7.05 -13.25
C HIS A 78 -0.29 5.51 -13.16
N PRO A 79 -1.33 4.77 -13.60
CA PRO A 79 -1.32 3.30 -13.55
C PRO A 79 -0.13 2.65 -14.27
N ASP A 80 0.36 3.25 -15.35
CA ASP A 80 1.49 2.70 -16.12
C ASP A 80 2.84 2.79 -15.39
N ALA A 81 2.89 3.50 -14.24
CA ALA A 81 4.09 3.56 -13.44
C ALA A 81 4.36 2.25 -12.65
N PHE A 82 3.39 1.34 -12.59
CA PHE A 82 3.46 0.13 -11.77
C PHE A 82 3.65 -1.15 -12.58
N ASP A 83 4.48 -2.03 -12.07
CA ASP A 83 4.62 -3.41 -12.55
C ASP A 83 3.50 -4.29 -11.97
N TRP A 84 2.31 -4.15 -12.56
CA TRP A 84 1.13 -4.92 -12.15
C TRP A 84 1.30 -6.41 -12.32
N LYS A 85 2.10 -6.82 -13.30
CA LYS A 85 2.36 -8.24 -13.57
C LYS A 85 3.10 -8.86 -12.40
N LEU A 86 4.24 -8.28 -12.01
CA LEU A 86 5.04 -8.77 -10.89
C LEU A 86 4.26 -8.73 -9.58
N LEU A 87 3.52 -7.64 -9.30
CA LEU A 87 2.70 -7.56 -8.09
C LEU A 87 1.66 -8.69 -8.05
N THR A 88 0.94 -8.91 -9.15
CA THR A 88 -0.08 -9.95 -9.21
C THR A 88 0.54 -11.36 -9.07
N GLU A 89 1.67 -11.62 -9.74
CA GLU A 89 2.40 -12.88 -9.63
C GLU A 89 2.88 -13.15 -8.19
N HIS A 90 3.38 -12.13 -7.49
CA HIS A 90 3.80 -12.25 -6.10
C HIS A 90 2.64 -12.59 -5.17
N ILE A 91 1.50 -11.92 -5.33
CA ILE A 91 0.30 -12.25 -4.53
C ILE A 91 -0.19 -13.67 -4.81
N MET A 92 -0.15 -14.12 -6.07
CA MET A 92 -0.49 -15.50 -6.42
C MET A 92 0.48 -16.52 -5.83
N LYS A 93 1.79 -16.22 -5.77
CA LYS A 93 2.79 -17.08 -5.12
C LYS A 93 2.49 -17.20 -3.62
N LEU A 94 2.34 -16.08 -2.92
CA LEU A 94 2.01 -16.09 -1.50
C LEU A 94 0.74 -16.91 -1.21
N ARG A 95 -0.30 -16.77 -2.06
CA ARG A 95 -1.55 -17.54 -1.92
C ARG A 95 -1.35 -19.05 -2.10
N ARG A 96 -0.33 -19.49 -2.86
CA ARG A 96 0.06 -20.89 -2.99
C ARG A 96 1.00 -21.40 -1.88
N GLY A 97 1.32 -20.55 -0.90
CA GLY A 97 2.28 -20.88 0.17
C GLY A 97 3.74 -20.75 -0.26
N GLU A 98 4.03 -20.00 -1.33
CA GLU A 98 5.38 -19.76 -1.83
C GLU A 98 5.88 -18.39 -1.36
N ALA A 99 7.10 -18.34 -0.82
CA ALA A 99 7.74 -17.06 -0.47
C ALA A 99 8.07 -16.22 -1.71
N ILE A 100 8.22 -14.93 -1.52
CA ILE A 100 8.57 -13.96 -2.57
C ILE A 100 9.76 -13.08 -2.16
N GLU A 101 10.45 -12.55 -3.15
CA GLU A 101 11.42 -11.48 -3.01
C GLU A 101 10.74 -10.16 -3.43
N GLN A 102 10.16 -9.46 -2.44
CA GLN A 102 9.49 -8.19 -2.67
C GLN A 102 10.50 -7.13 -3.09
N PRO A 103 10.32 -6.42 -4.22
CA PRO A 103 11.21 -5.34 -4.59
C PRO A 103 11.17 -4.21 -3.56
N THR A 104 12.24 -3.45 -3.47
CA THR A 104 12.31 -2.21 -2.72
C THR A 104 12.39 -1.01 -3.67
N TYR A 105 11.90 0.14 -3.23
CA TYR A 105 11.88 1.37 -4.03
C TYR A 105 12.42 2.55 -3.24
N SER A 106 13.26 3.34 -3.89
CA SER A 106 13.80 4.57 -3.30
C SER A 106 13.23 5.81 -3.97
N TYR A 107 12.58 6.65 -3.19
CA TYR A 107 12.13 7.97 -3.62
C TYR A 107 13.28 8.96 -3.90
N LEU A 108 14.47 8.70 -3.35
CA LEU A 108 15.65 9.56 -3.58
C LEU A 108 16.19 9.38 -4.99
N VAL A 109 16.25 8.14 -5.46
CA VAL A 109 16.75 7.80 -6.81
C VAL A 109 15.63 7.54 -7.82
N CYS A 110 14.36 7.67 -7.39
CA CYS A 110 13.17 7.45 -8.21
C CYS A 110 13.21 6.12 -8.97
N ASN A 111 13.67 5.05 -8.31
CA ASN A 111 13.81 3.73 -8.92
C ASN A 111 13.74 2.60 -7.89
N ARG A 112 13.56 1.36 -8.40
CA ARG A 112 13.80 0.15 -7.62
C ARG A 112 15.27 0.07 -7.21
N LEU A 113 15.52 -0.55 -6.07
CA LEU A 113 16.86 -0.91 -5.62
C LEU A 113 17.14 -2.38 -5.97
N GLU A 114 18.40 -2.77 -5.89
CA GLU A 114 18.79 -4.18 -6.09
C GLU A 114 18.36 -5.07 -4.92
N GLU A 115 18.29 -4.47 -3.71
CA GLU A 115 17.87 -5.17 -2.51
C GLU A 115 16.38 -5.51 -2.57
N THR A 116 16.05 -6.73 -2.14
CA THR A 116 14.69 -7.22 -1.97
C THR A 116 14.39 -7.50 -0.50
N ILE A 117 13.13 -7.64 -0.19
CA ILE A 117 12.67 -8.09 1.12
C ILE A 117 12.06 -9.48 0.96
N HIS A 118 12.63 -10.46 1.65
CA HIS A 118 12.06 -11.80 1.72
C HIS A 118 10.75 -11.78 2.50
N VAL A 119 9.66 -12.23 1.88
CA VAL A 119 8.33 -12.28 2.48
C VAL A 119 7.82 -13.71 2.45
N GLU A 120 7.68 -14.30 3.62
CA GLU A 120 7.05 -15.61 3.80
C GLU A 120 5.52 -15.49 3.70
N PRO A 121 4.86 -16.54 3.23
CA PRO A 121 3.41 -16.63 3.31
C PRO A 121 2.93 -16.54 4.75
N CYS A 122 1.81 -15.86 4.98
CA CYS A 122 1.20 -15.74 6.30
C CYS A 122 -0.34 -15.76 6.19
N GLU A 123 -1.03 -15.74 7.32
CA GLU A 123 -2.49 -15.87 7.34
C GLU A 123 -3.21 -14.71 6.67
N VAL A 124 -2.67 -13.50 6.80
CA VAL A 124 -3.27 -12.28 6.23
C VAL A 124 -2.24 -11.48 5.45
N ILE A 125 -2.57 -11.14 4.22
CA ILE A 125 -1.81 -10.22 3.37
C ILE A 125 -2.59 -8.92 3.22
N ILE A 126 -1.95 -7.78 3.47
CA ILE A 126 -2.51 -6.47 3.20
C ILE A 126 -1.77 -5.86 2.00
N ILE A 127 -2.48 -5.61 0.92
CA ILE A 127 -1.96 -4.85 -0.24
C ILE A 127 -2.37 -3.39 -0.03
N GLU A 128 -1.40 -2.49 0.17
CA GLU A 128 -1.67 -1.06 0.40
C GLU A 128 -1.12 -0.21 -0.74
N GLY A 129 -1.95 0.68 -1.27
CA GLY A 129 -1.49 1.65 -2.26
C GLY A 129 -2.59 2.54 -2.81
N ILE A 130 -2.18 3.60 -3.51
CA ILE A 130 -3.15 4.56 -4.07
C ILE A 130 -4.10 3.90 -5.09
N MET A 131 -3.62 2.90 -5.81
CA MET A 131 -4.33 2.18 -6.86
C MET A 131 -4.46 0.67 -6.58
N ALA A 132 -4.39 0.24 -5.31
CA ALA A 132 -4.49 -1.18 -4.98
C ALA A 132 -5.75 -1.85 -5.55
N LEU A 133 -6.82 -1.09 -5.77
CA LEU A 133 -8.07 -1.57 -6.36
C LEU A 133 -8.20 -1.29 -7.88
N TRP A 134 -7.13 -0.84 -8.57
CA TRP A 134 -7.22 -0.49 -9.98
C TRP A 134 -7.31 -1.70 -10.91
N LYS A 135 -6.39 -2.65 -10.83
CA LYS A 135 -6.35 -3.82 -11.73
C LYS A 135 -7.35 -4.89 -11.31
N LYS A 136 -8.24 -5.29 -12.26
CA LYS A 136 -9.24 -6.33 -12.00
C LYS A 136 -8.60 -7.65 -11.54
N GLN A 137 -7.53 -8.09 -12.20
CA GLN A 137 -6.84 -9.34 -11.87
C GLN A 137 -6.34 -9.35 -10.41
N LEU A 138 -5.85 -8.21 -9.91
CA LEU A 138 -5.42 -8.09 -8.53
C LEU A 138 -6.61 -8.04 -7.56
N ARG A 139 -7.69 -7.30 -7.91
CA ARG A 139 -8.92 -7.26 -7.11
C ARG A 139 -9.57 -8.63 -6.95
N ASP A 140 -9.54 -9.46 -7.99
CA ASP A 140 -10.14 -10.80 -7.97
C ASP A 140 -9.41 -11.75 -7.00
N LEU A 141 -8.18 -11.41 -6.59
CA LEU A 141 -7.44 -12.13 -5.55
C LEU A 141 -7.77 -11.65 -4.13
N MET A 142 -8.48 -10.52 -3.97
CA MET A 142 -8.76 -9.92 -2.68
C MET A 142 -10.07 -10.44 -2.09
N ASP A 143 -10.01 -10.86 -0.83
CA ASP A 143 -11.16 -11.31 -0.05
C ASP A 143 -11.91 -10.12 0.58
N LEU A 144 -11.20 -9.00 0.82
CA LEU A 144 -11.79 -7.76 1.32
C LEU A 144 -11.11 -6.55 0.65
N LYS A 145 -11.92 -5.61 0.21
CA LYS A 145 -11.48 -4.39 -0.47
C LYS A 145 -11.92 -3.17 0.33
N LEU A 146 -10.97 -2.36 0.74
CA LEU A 146 -11.19 -1.16 1.53
C LEU A 146 -10.77 0.08 0.74
N PHE A 147 -11.55 1.14 0.84
CA PHE A 147 -11.17 2.44 0.35
C PHE A 147 -11.10 3.43 1.51
N VAL A 148 -9.91 3.99 1.74
CA VAL A 148 -9.67 5.00 2.77
C VAL A 148 -9.94 6.37 2.17
N ASP A 149 -11.02 6.97 2.63
CA ASP A 149 -11.53 8.25 2.12
C ASP A 149 -11.16 9.41 3.05
N ALA A 150 -10.86 10.55 2.46
CA ALA A 150 -10.66 11.83 3.15
C ALA A 150 -10.90 12.96 2.16
N ASP A 151 -11.41 14.06 2.66
CA ASP A 151 -11.72 15.23 1.85
C ASP A 151 -10.47 15.79 1.14
N PRO A 152 -10.63 16.36 -0.06
CA PRO A 152 -9.49 16.81 -0.88
C PRO A 152 -8.60 17.86 -0.19
N ASP A 153 -9.18 18.77 0.59
CA ASP A 153 -8.46 19.78 1.36
C ASP A 153 -7.65 19.16 2.51
N GLU A 154 -8.23 18.22 3.26
CA GLU A 154 -7.56 17.45 4.29
C GLU A 154 -6.37 16.67 3.71
N ARG A 155 -6.56 16.02 2.55
CA ARG A 155 -5.48 15.31 1.86
C ARG A 155 -4.36 16.25 1.42
N LEU A 156 -4.73 17.42 0.85
CA LEU A 156 -3.76 18.42 0.42
C LEU A 156 -2.92 18.95 1.59
N ILE A 157 -3.57 19.31 2.70
CA ILE A 157 -2.89 19.78 3.92
C ILE A 157 -1.87 18.74 4.39
N ARG A 158 -2.27 17.47 4.50
CA ARG A 158 -1.38 16.37 4.92
C ARG A 158 -0.23 16.15 3.95
N VAL A 159 -0.46 16.30 2.65
CA VAL A 159 0.60 16.18 1.63
C VAL A 159 1.60 17.34 1.74
N ILE A 160 1.12 18.58 1.94
CA ILE A 160 1.99 19.75 2.15
C ILE A 160 2.86 19.52 3.38
N GLN A 161 2.26 19.18 4.53
CA GLN A 161 3.00 18.95 5.77
C GLN A 161 4.07 17.87 5.61
N ARG A 162 3.69 16.70 5.08
CA ARG A 162 4.62 15.59 4.87
C ARG A 162 5.75 15.96 3.91
N ASP A 163 5.43 16.50 2.74
CA ASP A 163 6.42 16.71 1.70
C ASP A 163 7.37 17.89 2.02
N THR A 164 6.93 18.85 2.83
CA THR A 164 7.81 19.91 3.34
C THR A 164 8.74 19.41 4.43
N LEU A 165 8.25 18.61 5.37
CA LEU A 165 9.05 18.14 6.51
C LEU A 165 9.94 16.93 6.14
N GLU A 166 9.45 15.97 5.36
CA GLU A 166 10.14 14.71 5.10
C GLU A 166 10.89 14.69 3.76
N ARG A 167 10.50 15.52 2.78
CA ARG A 167 11.02 15.47 1.41
C ARG A 167 11.70 16.75 0.96
N GLY A 168 11.81 17.74 1.84
CA GLY A 168 12.49 19.02 1.58
C GLY A 168 11.87 19.86 0.45
N ARG A 169 10.58 19.66 0.13
CA ARG A 169 9.89 20.43 -0.89
C ARG A 169 9.35 21.73 -0.31
N THR A 170 9.26 22.78 -1.14
CA THR A 170 8.53 23.98 -0.76
C THR A 170 7.02 23.75 -0.84
N ALA A 171 6.24 24.45 -0.02
CA ALA A 171 4.78 24.37 -0.09
C ALA A 171 4.24 24.69 -1.48
N GLN A 172 4.82 25.70 -2.17
CA GLN A 172 4.43 26.06 -3.53
C GLN A 172 4.68 24.91 -4.52
N ALA A 173 5.83 24.26 -4.45
CA ALA A 173 6.12 23.10 -5.32
C ALA A 173 5.15 21.92 -5.08
N VAL A 174 4.70 21.75 -3.84
CA VAL A 174 3.68 20.72 -3.52
C VAL A 174 2.32 21.08 -4.09
N ILE A 175 1.90 22.36 -3.97
CA ILE A 175 0.64 22.86 -4.53
C ILE A 175 0.65 22.72 -6.06
N ASP A 176 1.73 23.15 -6.71
CA ASP A 176 1.84 23.03 -8.17
C ASP A 176 1.76 21.57 -8.64
N ARG A 177 2.44 20.67 -7.94
CA ARG A 177 2.34 19.22 -8.21
C ARG A 177 0.93 18.69 -7.97
N TYR A 178 0.28 19.14 -6.90
CA TYR A 178 -1.09 18.72 -6.60
C TYR A 178 -2.03 19.08 -7.75
N LEU A 179 -1.97 20.32 -8.22
CA LEU A 179 -2.85 20.79 -9.30
C LEU A 179 -2.54 20.12 -10.64
N LYS A 180 -1.24 19.93 -10.96
CA LYS A 180 -0.82 19.40 -12.27
C LYS A 180 -0.88 17.88 -12.36
N VAL A 181 -0.69 17.17 -11.25
CA VAL A 181 -0.52 15.72 -11.25
C VAL A 181 -1.47 15.02 -10.27
N LEU A 182 -1.38 15.31 -8.97
CA LEU A 182 -2.06 14.48 -7.97
C LEU A 182 -3.58 14.54 -8.09
N LYS A 183 -4.14 15.73 -8.31
CA LYS A 183 -5.59 15.92 -8.45
C LYS A 183 -6.14 15.24 -9.70
N PRO A 184 -5.62 15.50 -10.93
CA PRO A 184 -6.08 14.80 -12.14
C PRO A 184 -5.97 13.28 -12.04
N MET A 185 -4.83 12.75 -11.54
CA MET A 185 -4.65 11.31 -11.41
C MET A 185 -5.58 10.69 -10.36
N HIS A 186 -5.88 11.44 -9.31
CA HIS A 186 -6.87 11.00 -8.33
C HIS A 186 -8.26 10.88 -8.94
N GLU A 187 -8.70 11.92 -9.63
CA GLU A 187 -10.04 11.97 -10.24
C GLU A 187 -10.21 10.92 -11.36
N GLU A 188 -9.16 10.67 -12.13
CA GLU A 188 -9.21 9.75 -13.28
C GLU A 188 -9.02 8.28 -12.88
N PHE A 189 -8.09 7.97 -11.97
CA PHE A 189 -7.67 6.59 -11.71
C PHE A 189 -7.95 6.09 -10.30
N ILE A 190 -7.94 6.96 -9.28
CA ILE A 190 -8.01 6.52 -7.89
C ILE A 190 -9.47 6.54 -7.39
N GLU A 191 -10.11 7.70 -7.45
CA GLU A 191 -11.49 7.89 -6.97
C GLU A 191 -12.48 6.91 -7.63
N PRO A 192 -12.42 6.64 -8.95
CA PRO A 192 -13.31 5.67 -9.56
C PRO A 192 -13.19 4.25 -9.03
N THR A 193 -12.08 3.89 -8.36
CA THR A 193 -11.91 2.56 -7.77
C THR A 193 -12.69 2.37 -6.47
N LYS A 194 -13.15 3.44 -5.85
CA LYS A 194 -13.97 3.45 -4.64
C LYS A 194 -15.22 2.58 -4.79
N ARG A 195 -15.80 2.51 -5.98
CA ARG A 195 -16.96 1.65 -6.27
C ARG A 195 -16.69 0.15 -6.18
N TYR A 196 -15.42 -0.26 -6.15
CA TYR A 196 -15.03 -1.67 -6.00
C TYR A 196 -14.76 -2.05 -4.54
N ALA A 197 -14.79 -1.08 -3.63
CA ALA A 197 -14.57 -1.32 -2.22
C ALA A 197 -15.79 -1.98 -1.58
N ASP A 198 -15.55 -2.97 -0.72
CA ASP A 198 -16.57 -3.58 0.11
C ASP A 198 -16.91 -2.66 1.31
N LEU A 199 -15.92 -1.88 1.79
CA LEU A 199 -16.09 -0.88 2.84
C LEU A 199 -15.32 0.40 2.52
N ILE A 200 -15.91 1.55 2.88
CA ILE A 200 -15.27 2.87 2.81
C ILE A 200 -14.98 3.32 4.23
N ILE A 201 -13.71 3.70 4.49
CA ILE A 201 -13.27 4.22 5.79
C ILE A 201 -13.12 5.74 5.66
N PRO A 202 -14.09 6.54 6.11
CA PRO A 202 -13.98 7.98 6.10
C PRO A 202 -12.99 8.46 7.17
N MET A 203 -12.46 9.68 7.00
CA MET A 203 -11.51 10.33 7.92
C MET A 203 -10.15 9.59 8.09
N GLY A 204 -9.90 8.57 7.29
CA GLY A 204 -8.65 7.84 7.31
C GLY A 204 -8.27 7.26 8.67
N GLY A 205 -7.01 7.43 9.06
CA GLY A 205 -6.50 6.92 10.34
C GLY A 205 -7.07 7.58 11.60
N SER A 206 -7.91 8.61 11.48
CA SER A 206 -8.60 9.24 12.61
C SER A 206 -9.87 8.50 13.01
N ASN A 207 -10.40 7.63 12.15
CA ASN A 207 -11.61 6.86 12.40
C ASN A 207 -11.32 5.64 13.29
N LYS A 208 -11.33 5.85 14.60
CA LYS A 208 -11.05 4.79 15.58
C LYS A 208 -12.05 3.63 15.46
N GLN A 209 -13.34 3.92 15.34
CA GLN A 209 -14.40 2.91 15.25
C GLN A 209 -14.20 1.98 14.04
N ALA A 210 -13.94 2.54 12.86
CA ALA A 210 -13.69 1.74 11.67
C ALA A 210 -12.44 0.86 11.85
N ILE A 211 -11.38 1.38 12.46
CA ILE A 211 -10.15 0.63 12.72
C ILE A 211 -10.43 -0.52 13.72
N ASP A 212 -11.18 -0.27 14.80
CA ASP A 212 -11.51 -1.28 15.81
C ASP A 212 -12.41 -2.40 15.22
N ILE A 213 -13.36 -2.04 14.35
CA ILE A 213 -14.18 -3.02 13.61
C ILE A 213 -13.29 -3.89 12.72
N MET A 214 -12.37 -3.28 11.96
CA MET A 214 -11.45 -4.01 11.09
C MET A 214 -10.54 -4.94 11.88
N ARG A 215 -9.99 -4.48 12.99
CA ARG A 215 -9.17 -5.31 13.90
C ARG A 215 -9.94 -6.52 14.39
N SER A 216 -11.15 -6.30 14.90
CA SER A 216 -12.02 -7.37 15.41
C SER A 216 -12.37 -8.37 14.31
N TYR A 217 -12.65 -7.89 13.10
CA TYR A 217 -12.92 -8.73 11.95
C TYR A 217 -11.73 -9.61 11.58
N ILE A 218 -10.52 -9.06 11.50
CA ILE A 218 -9.30 -9.80 11.17
C ILE A 218 -9.01 -10.85 12.25
N ILE A 219 -9.07 -10.47 13.54
CA ILE A 219 -8.85 -11.39 14.67
C ILE A 219 -9.87 -12.54 14.64
N HIS A 220 -11.12 -12.25 14.35
CA HIS A 220 -12.16 -13.30 14.29
C HIS A 220 -11.92 -14.29 13.15
N ARG A 221 -11.36 -13.84 12.04
CA ARG A 221 -11.01 -14.70 10.89
C ARG A 221 -9.81 -15.60 11.15
N GLN A 222 -8.93 -15.24 12.08
CA GLN A 222 -7.76 -16.04 12.47
C GLN A 222 -8.09 -17.13 13.50
N ARG A 223 -9.31 -17.14 14.03
CA ARG A 223 -9.74 -18.20 14.96
C ARG A 223 -10.17 -19.42 14.16
N PRO A 224 -9.66 -20.62 14.49
CA PRO A 224 -10.05 -21.87 13.84
C PRO A 224 -11.53 -22.20 14.05
#